data_36db086c90a06bb17ab3631555ba8424
#
_entry.id   36db086c90a06bb17ab3631555ba8424
#
_cell.length_a   1.000
_cell.length_b   1.000
_cell.length_c   1.000
_cell.angle_alpha   90.00
_cell.angle_beta   90.00
_cell.angle_gamma   90.00
#
_symmetry.space_group_name_H-M   'P 1'
#
loop_
_entity.id
_entity.type
_entity.pdbx_description
1 polymer ?
#
loop_
_entity_poly.entity_id
_entity_poly.type
_entity_poly.pdbx_seq_one_letter_code
_entity_poly.pdbx_strand_id
1 'polypeptide(L)'
;MDALTCSLAALLLATAVGPGHQLPVVVQDDALLLNRAPAQVQQYTDQIAAEGASDVRLTASWSGLAPSPTATKKPGAPFDAADSKTYPVDGFRRLDTAVKAAAASGLDVELDLAFWAPRWAVPKASDRNDRERYMPKPAEFGRFAQALARRYSGTFSDPDQPRKTLPAVRLWVPWNEPNQPAFLMPQWRRDKSGLRPESPHVYRWLYQAAYAALKGVSPVNQVLLGNTAPSAPNSADDPDHSGVAPLKFLRTMACVDDQLNPLKVPECRRFAPIAADGYAHHPYSRTSPPGGSDPNPDDARLASTDRLEGLLDQLAQRGRITPNLPLYLNEYGYETNPPDPTAPFSPDQQAQWMGESTYLAYKDPRVRMFAQFGLRDIDPRESGAKPGAKGYWANWQGGLFTADGQPKPAALAFKQPFWAQVEPSPDNPNLSAVLLFDQLRGAKGPQVVHVEKQDPGTGAWVPVSVTGQGCDQGTEFSTDATGGFVRLAPYDGNATYRMSVRQADGSFAPSVAIPVSR
;
A
#
# COMPACT_ATOMS: atom_id res chain seq x y z
N MET A 1 -33.00 12.33 23.83
CA MET A 1 -31.61 12.08 24.35
C MET A 1 -31.16 13.34 25.07
N ASP A 2 -30.73 13.21 26.32
CA ASP A 2 -30.26 14.36 27.09
C ASP A 2 -28.89 14.85 26.56
N ALA A 3 -28.56 16.12 26.78
CA ALA A 3 -27.31 16.75 26.31
C ALA A 3 -26.03 16.00 26.74
N LEU A 4 -26.11 15.22 27.85
CA LEU A 4 -25.00 14.38 28.34
C LEU A 4 -24.74 13.16 27.44
N THR A 5 -25.78 12.50 26.92
CA THR A 5 -25.69 11.34 26.04
C THR A 5 -25.09 11.69 24.69
N CYS A 6 -25.44 12.87 24.21
CA CYS A 6 -24.89 13.40 22.97
C CYS A 6 -23.39 13.76 23.06
N SER A 7 -22.97 14.32 24.17
CA SER A 7 -21.54 14.67 24.40
C SER A 7 -20.64 13.43 24.46
N LEU A 8 -21.14 12.29 24.97
CA LEU A 8 -20.39 11.04 25.00
C LEU A 8 -20.27 10.40 23.61
N ALA A 9 -21.35 10.44 22.82
CA ALA A 9 -21.35 9.97 21.43
C ALA A 9 -20.39 10.81 20.59
N ALA A 10 -20.40 12.12 20.73
CA ALA A 10 -19.47 13.04 20.08
C ALA A 10 -18.00 12.77 20.47
N LEU A 11 -17.73 12.46 21.73
CA LEU A 11 -16.37 12.18 22.23
C LEU A 11 -15.83 10.86 21.65
N LEU A 12 -16.64 9.80 21.59
CA LEU A 12 -16.23 8.50 21.05
C LEU A 12 -16.08 8.52 19.52
N LEU A 13 -16.91 9.25 18.81
CA LEU A 13 -16.74 9.50 17.39
C LEU A 13 -15.51 10.40 17.11
N ALA A 14 -15.21 11.38 17.99
CA ALA A 14 -14.03 12.24 17.85
C ALA A 14 -12.70 11.53 18.20
N THR A 15 -12.73 10.54 19.07
CA THR A 15 -11.53 9.72 19.38
C THR A 15 -11.31 8.62 18.35
N ALA A 16 -12.35 8.19 17.64
CA ALA A 16 -12.24 7.20 16.57
C ALA A 16 -11.67 7.79 15.27
N VAL A 17 -11.91 9.09 15.01
CA VAL A 17 -11.46 9.75 13.76
C VAL A 17 -11.39 11.25 13.96
N GLY A 18 -10.22 11.86 13.78
CA GLY A 18 -10.09 13.32 13.77
C GLY A 18 -10.93 13.95 12.64
N PRO A 19 -11.62 15.10 12.89
CA PRO A 19 -12.44 15.74 11.85
C PRO A 19 -11.58 16.19 10.67
N GLY A 20 -12.03 15.89 9.45
CA GLY A 20 -11.43 16.38 8.21
C GLY A 20 -10.13 15.66 7.78
N HIS A 21 -9.89 14.44 8.27
CA HIS A 21 -8.79 13.62 7.77
C HIS A 21 -9.17 12.99 6.43
N GLN A 22 -8.48 13.39 5.37
CA GLN A 22 -8.55 12.67 4.09
C GLN A 22 -7.44 11.63 4.05
N LEU A 23 -7.79 10.36 3.80
CA LEU A 23 -6.82 9.29 3.57
C LEU A 23 -6.43 9.29 2.08
N PRO A 24 -5.20 9.70 1.70
CA PRO A 24 -4.70 9.57 0.35
C PRO A 24 -4.74 8.12 -0.12
N VAL A 25 -5.08 7.91 -1.38
CA VAL A 25 -5.19 6.56 -1.95
C VAL A 25 -4.30 6.45 -3.16
N VAL A 26 -3.44 5.44 -3.15
CA VAL A 26 -2.52 5.11 -4.24
C VAL A 26 -3.02 3.89 -5.00
N VAL A 27 -2.95 3.94 -6.33
CA VAL A 27 -3.19 2.78 -7.21
C VAL A 27 -1.86 2.33 -7.82
N GLN A 28 -1.56 1.04 -7.72
CA GLN A 28 -0.42 0.43 -8.42
C GLN A 28 -0.91 -0.51 -9.51
N ASP A 29 -0.43 -0.30 -10.74
CA ASP A 29 -0.65 -1.22 -11.86
C ASP A 29 0.47 -1.08 -12.90
N ASP A 30 1.61 -1.71 -12.63
CA ASP A 30 2.76 -1.67 -13.53
C ASP A 30 2.49 -2.29 -14.90
N ALA A 31 1.56 -3.26 -14.99
CA ALA A 31 1.20 -3.88 -16.26
C ALA A 31 0.55 -2.88 -17.22
N LEU A 32 -0.25 -1.97 -16.70
CA LEU A 32 -0.91 -0.93 -17.47
C LEU A 32 -0.05 0.34 -17.61
N LEU A 33 0.64 0.75 -16.56
CA LEU A 33 1.33 2.03 -16.53
C LEU A 33 2.75 1.98 -17.12
N LEU A 34 3.43 0.83 -17.07
CA LEU A 34 4.79 0.68 -17.56
C LEU A 34 4.91 -0.19 -18.85
N ASN A 35 3.85 -0.92 -19.22
CA ASN A 35 3.93 -1.90 -20.29
C ASN A 35 2.90 -1.69 -21.42
N ARG A 36 2.31 -0.51 -21.54
CA ARG A 36 1.36 -0.14 -22.61
C ARG A 36 1.88 1.05 -23.43
N ALA A 37 1.23 1.31 -24.56
CA ALA A 37 1.54 2.47 -25.41
C ALA A 37 1.24 3.80 -24.68
N PRO A 38 1.97 4.90 -24.96
CA PRO A 38 1.83 6.17 -24.22
C PRO A 38 0.38 6.70 -24.13
N ALA A 39 -0.40 6.60 -25.21
CA ALA A 39 -1.80 7.04 -25.20
C ALA A 39 -2.67 6.19 -24.26
N GLN A 40 -2.39 4.89 -24.15
CA GLN A 40 -3.09 4.01 -23.21
C GLN A 40 -2.68 4.28 -21.77
N VAL A 41 -1.38 4.56 -21.51
CA VAL A 41 -0.91 4.95 -20.19
C VAL A 41 -1.62 6.21 -19.72
N GLN A 42 -1.76 7.25 -20.57
CA GLN A 42 -2.52 8.45 -20.25
C GLN A 42 -3.98 8.12 -19.93
N GLN A 43 -4.62 7.29 -20.75
CA GLN A 43 -6.01 6.87 -20.51
C GLN A 43 -6.17 6.17 -19.15
N TYR A 44 -5.22 5.33 -18.74
CA TYR A 44 -5.28 4.64 -17.45
C TYR A 44 -5.01 5.57 -16.27
N THR A 45 -4.09 6.52 -16.39
CA THR A 45 -3.88 7.53 -15.34
C THR A 45 -5.10 8.45 -15.20
N ASP A 46 -5.73 8.84 -16.31
CA ASP A 46 -6.99 9.60 -16.28
C ASP A 46 -8.10 8.79 -15.60
N GLN A 47 -8.19 7.50 -15.88
CA GLN A 47 -9.16 6.60 -15.23
C GLN A 47 -8.88 6.50 -13.72
N ILE A 48 -7.63 6.30 -13.29
CA ILE A 48 -7.23 6.24 -11.88
C ILE A 48 -7.63 7.54 -11.15
N ALA A 49 -7.36 8.70 -11.75
CA ALA A 49 -7.76 10.00 -11.21
C ALA A 49 -9.30 10.14 -11.13
N ALA A 50 -10.02 9.67 -12.15
CA ALA A 50 -11.49 9.70 -12.19
C ALA A 50 -12.14 8.75 -11.18
N GLU A 51 -11.44 7.68 -10.77
CA GLU A 51 -11.86 6.83 -9.65
C GLU A 51 -11.61 7.50 -8.28
N GLY A 52 -10.89 8.64 -8.24
CA GLY A 52 -10.64 9.43 -7.05
C GLY A 52 -9.37 9.05 -6.28
N ALA A 53 -8.44 8.35 -6.89
CA ALA A 53 -7.09 8.19 -6.34
C ALA A 53 -6.34 9.53 -6.38
N SER A 54 -5.41 9.71 -5.43
CA SER A 54 -4.51 10.87 -5.35
C SER A 54 -3.12 10.58 -5.91
N ASP A 55 -2.72 9.31 -5.94
CA ASP A 55 -1.37 8.88 -6.24
C ASP A 55 -1.36 7.62 -7.12
N VAL A 56 -0.24 7.43 -7.82
CA VAL A 56 0.13 6.15 -8.43
C VAL A 56 1.46 5.67 -7.88
N ARG A 57 1.58 4.36 -7.64
CA ARG A 57 2.85 3.72 -7.32
C ARG A 57 3.42 3.07 -8.57
N LEU A 58 4.68 3.40 -8.89
CA LEU A 58 5.40 2.90 -10.07
C LEU A 58 6.68 2.19 -9.65
N THR A 59 7.02 1.10 -10.33
CA THR A 59 8.24 0.36 -10.08
C THR A 59 9.37 0.78 -11.03
N ALA A 60 10.42 1.38 -10.49
CA ALA A 60 11.67 1.62 -11.20
C ALA A 60 12.57 0.38 -11.12
N SER A 61 12.42 -0.56 -12.06
CA SER A 61 13.19 -1.79 -12.10
C SER A 61 14.67 -1.53 -12.33
N TRP A 62 15.53 -1.79 -11.34
CA TRP A 62 16.97 -1.55 -11.45
C TRP A 62 17.61 -2.37 -12.58
N SER A 63 17.33 -3.68 -12.66
CA SER A 63 17.84 -4.51 -13.75
C SER A 63 17.23 -4.15 -15.11
N GLY A 64 15.97 -3.71 -15.12
CA GLY A 64 15.29 -3.29 -16.36
C GLY A 64 15.83 -1.99 -16.95
N LEU A 65 16.30 -1.07 -16.09
CA LEU A 65 16.86 0.21 -16.50
C LEU A 65 18.37 0.13 -16.77
N ALA A 66 19.09 -0.75 -16.07
CA ALA A 66 20.56 -0.82 -16.12
C ALA A 66 21.09 -1.34 -17.47
N PRO A 67 22.23 -0.81 -17.95
CA PRO A 67 22.87 -1.37 -19.11
C PRO A 67 23.47 -2.75 -18.82
N SER A 68 23.40 -3.65 -19.80
CA SER A 68 23.96 -5.01 -19.73
C SER A 68 23.61 -5.74 -18.42
N PRO A 69 22.31 -5.87 -18.07
CA PRO A 69 21.89 -6.36 -16.74
C PRO A 69 22.32 -7.81 -16.46
N THR A 70 22.56 -8.60 -17.49
CA THR A 70 23.00 -10.01 -17.38
C THR A 70 24.54 -10.17 -17.33
N ALA A 71 25.30 -9.10 -17.61
CA ALA A 71 26.77 -9.16 -17.58
C ALA A 71 27.29 -9.22 -16.13
N THR A 72 28.33 -10.02 -15.91
CA THR A 72 28.98 -10.15 -14.59
C THR A 72 29.94 -9.00 -14.26
N LYS A 73 30.37 -8.25 -15.30
CA LYS A 73 31.25 -7.09 -15.17
C LYS A 73 30.43 -5.82 -15.41
N LYS A 74 30.58 -4.85 -14.50
CA LYS A 74 29.97 -3.53 -14.67
C LYS A 74 30.47 -2.88 -15.96
N PRO A 75 29.62 -2.26 -16.78
CA PRO A 75 30.02 -1.49 -17.94
C PRO A 75 31.05 -0.41 -17.54
N GLY A 76 32.06 -0.24 -18.41
CA GLY A 76 33.04 0.83 -18.26
C GLY A 76 32.54 2.18 -18.78
N ALA A 77 33.43 3.18 -18.83
CA ALA A 77 33.10 4.48 -19.40
C ALA A 77 32.46 4.33 -20.81
N PRO A 78 31.47 5.15 -21.16
CA PRO A 78 31.00 6.35 -20.42
C PRO A 78 29.96 6.10 -19.32
N PHE A 79 29.63 4.84 -18.95
CA PHE A 79 28.59 4.55 -17.98
C PHE A 79 28.92 5.00 -16.55
N ASP A 80 28.11 5.90 -16.01
CA ASP A 80 28.06 6.27 -14.59
C ASP A 80 26.69 5.89 -14.01
N ALA A 81 26.66 4.95 -13.06
CA ALA A 81 25.42 4.49 -12.43
C ALA A 81 24.68 5.59 -11.65
N ALA A 82 25.30 6.74 -11.39
CA ALA A 82 24.70 7.90 -10.73
C ALA A 82 24.15 8.96 -11.72
N ASP A 83 24.32 8.77 -13.02
CA ASP A 83 23.84 9.68 -14.04
C ASP A 83 22.94 8.95 -15.05
N SER A 84 21.63 9.25 -14.99
CA SER A 84 20.63 8.63 -15.87
C SER A 84 20.86 8.90 -17.36
N LYS A 85 21.65 9.92 -17.72
CA LYS A 85 22.01 10.23 -19.11
C LYS A 85 22.95 9.18 -19.72
N THR A 86 23.61 8.39 -18.89
CA THR A 86 24.56 7.35 -19.33
C THR A 86 23.93 5.96 -19.43
N TYR A 87 22.67 5.85 -19.05
CA TYR A 87 21.86 4.63 -19.21
C TYR A 87 21.41 4.47 -20.67
N PRO A 88 20.89 3.29 -21.06
CA PRO A 88 20.33 3.11 -22.39
C PRO A 88 19.28 4.18 -22.72
N VAL A 89 19.34 4.74 -23.91
CA VAL A 89 18.46 5.85 -24.35
C VAL A 89 16.98 5.52 -24.14
N ASP A 90 16.58 4.29 -24.44
CA ASP A 90 15.20 3.83 -24.29
C ASP A 90 14.89 3.28 -22.88
N GLY A 91 15.88 3.16 -22.00
CA GLY A 91 15.72 2.53 -20.69
C GLY A 91 14.65 3.20 -19.84
N PHE A 92 14.66 4.52 -19.80
CA PHE A 92 13.74 5.32 -18.99
C PHE A 92 12.41 5.65 -19.70
N ARG A 93 12.27 5.41 -21.01
CA ARG A 93 11.10 5.86 -21.79
C ARG A 93 9.77 5.48 -21.19
N ARG A 94 9.62 4.23 -20.72
CA ARG A 94 8.37 3.74 -20.12
C ARG A 94 8.08 4.45 -18.81
N LEU A 95 9.08 4.59 -17.94
CA LEU A 95 8.95 5.25 -16.65
C LEU A 95 8.68 6.75 -16.82
N ASP A 96 9.40 7.43 -17.74
CA ASP A 96 9.16 8.84 -18.07
C ASP A 96 7.72 9.06 -18.57
N THR A 97 7.24 8.15 -19.42
CA THR A 97 5.86 8.19 -19.93
C THR A 97 4.86 8.10 -18.78
N ALA A 98 5.03 7.14 -17.86
CA ALA A 98 4.13 6.96 -16.72
C ALA A 98 4.17 8.16 -15.77
N VAL A 99 5.35 8.68 -15.43
CA VAL A 99 5.51 9.86 -14.57
C VAL A 99 4.87 11.11 -15.20
N LYS A 100 5.06 11.31 -16.53
CA LYS A 100 4.43 12.43 -17.25
C LYS A 100 2.91 12.29 -17.31
N ALA A 101 2.39 11.09 -17.55
CA ALA A 101 0.96 10.82 -17.61
C ALA A 101 0.30 11.00 -16.24
N ALA A 102 0.90 10.48 -15.17
CA ALA A 102 0.43 10.69 -13.80
C ALA A 102 0.31 12.18 -13.47
N ALA A 103 1.37 12.96 -13.71
CA ALA A 103 1.36 14.39 -13.47
C ALA A 103 0.32 15.14 -14.33
N ALA A 104 0.11 14.73 -15.60
CA ALA A 104 -0.91 15.30 -16.46
C ALA A 104 -2.34 15.01 -15.98
N SER A 105 -2.57 13.88 -15.32
CA SER A 105 -3.84 13.50 -14.68
C SER A 105 -4.00 14.07 -13.27
N GLY A 106 -3.02 14.85 -12.76
CA GLY A 106 -3.05 15.44 -11.42
C GLY A 106 -2.75 14.43 -10.29
N LEU A 107 -2.10 13.32 -10.61
CA LEU A 107 -1.69 12.30 -9.64
C LEU A 107 -0.23 12.52 -9.20
N ASP A 108 0.01 12.38 -7.89
CA ASP A 108 1.37 12.28 -7.38
C ASP A 108 1.96 10.87 -7.63
N VAL A 109 3.28 10.76 -7.56
CA VAL A 109 3.99 9.51 -7.83
C VAL A 109 4.75 9.05 -6.60
N GLU A 110 4.45 7.84 -6.11
CA GLU A 110 5.33 7.04 -5.29
C GLU A 110 6.22 6.19 -6.21
N LEU A 111 7.55 6.33 -6.07
CA LEU A 111 8.50 5.55 -6.87
C LEU A 111 9.19 4.49 -6.02
N ASP A 112 8.87 3.23 -6.32
CA ASP A 112 9.54 2.08 -5.75
C ASP A 112 10.83 1.78 -6.52
N LEU A 113 11.98 1.90 -5.84
CA LEU A 113 13.28 1.53 -6.37
C LEU A 113 13.47 0.02 -6.19
N ALA A 114 12.97 -0.77 -7.09
CA ALA A 114 12.91 -2.21 -6.96
C ALA A 114 13.76 -2.89 -8.03
N PHE A 115 13.53 -4.04 -7.95
CA PHE A 115 14.11 -5.36 -8.04
C PHE A 115 14.17 -5.75 -9.53
N TRP A 116 15.10 -6.53 -9.90
CA TRP A 116 16.21 -7.08 -9.14
C TRP A 116 17.48 -6.32 -9.50
N ALA A 117 18.61 -6.64 -8.87
CA ALA A 117 19.87 -5.99 -9.22
C ALA A 117 20.40 -6.49 -10.58
N PRO A 118 21.08 -5.67 -11.37
CA PRO A 118 21.83 -6.16 -12.51
C PRO A 118 22.95 -7.09 -12.05
N ARG A 119 23.27 -8.11 -12.82
CA ARG A 119 24.21 -9.18 -12.46
C ARG A 119 25.60 -8.68 -12.03
N TRP A 120 26.05 -7.55 -12.56
CA TRP A 120 27.31 -6.92 -12.15
C TRP A 120 27.26 -6.23 -10.78
N ALA A 121 26.05 -5.99 -10.26
CA ALA A 121 25.84 -5.36 -8.95
C ALA A 121 25.63 -6.38 -7.82
N VAL A 122 25.84 -7.67 -8.06
CA VAL A 122 25.79 -8.75 -7.05
C VAL A 122 27.15 -9.44 -6.94
N PRO A 123 27.44 -10.27 -5.91
CA PRO A 123 28.68 -11.02 -5.79
C PRO A 123 28.92 -11.97 -6.98
N LYS A 124 30.19 -12.17 -7.36
CA LYS A 124 30.57 -13.04 -8.48
C LYS A 124 30.31 -14.53 -8.23
N ALA A 125 30.37 -14.94 -6.96
CA ALA A 125 30.41 -16.36 -6.56
C ALA A 125 29.07 -17.08 -6.55
N SER A 126 27.97 -16.48 -7.02
CA SER A 126 26.69 -17.16 -7.00
C SER A 126 26.38 -17.78 -8.36
N ASP A 127 26.54 -19.11 -8.48
CA ASP A 127 25.97 -19.90 -9.58
C ASP A 127 24.48 -20.22 -9.36
N ARG A 128 23.87 -19.52 -8.42
CA ARG A 128 22.47 -19.72 -8.01
C ARG A 128 21.50 -19.07 -9.03
N ASN A 129 20.32 -19.64 -9.15
CA ASN A 129 19.23 -19.11 -9.99
C ASN A 129 18.65 -17.79 -9.44
N ASP A 130 18.96 -17.43 -8.19
CA ASP A 130 18.49 -16.26 -7.47
C ASP A 130 19.50 -15.11 -7.41
N ARG A 131 20.55 -15.17 -8.23
CA ARG A 131 21.73 -14.29 -8.19
C ARG A 131 21.44 -12.79 -8.31
N GLU A 132 20.43 -12.38 -9.05
CA GLU A 132 20.05 -10.97 -9.23
C GLU A 132 19.43 -10.36 -7.94
N ARG A 133 19.00 -11.19 -7.00
CA ARG A 133 18.48 -10.77 -5.69
C ARG A 133 19.40 -11.14 -4.53
N TYR A 134 20.54 -11.82 -4.80
CA TYR A 134 21.47 -12.29 -3.78
C TYR A 134 22.49 -11.22 -3.41
N MET A 135 22.39 -10.65 -2.20
CA MET A 135 23.30 -9.65 -1.62
C MET A 135 23.65 -8.51 -2.60
N PRO A 136 22.67 -7.76 -3.12
CA PRO A 136 22.96 -6.62 -3.99
C PRO A 136 23.92 -5.64 -3.31
N LYS A 137 24.79 -5.01 -4.11
CA LYS A 137 25.84 -4.08 -3.61
C LYS A 137 25.22 -2.73 -3.23
N PRO A 138 25.24 -2.31 -1.94
CA PRO A 138 24.61 -1.08 -1.48
C PRO A 138 25.10 0.18 -2.20
N ALA A 139 26.42 0.28 -2.44
CA ALA A 139 27.00 1.44 -3.12
C ALA A 139 26.48 1.62 -4.56
N GLU A 140 26.25 0.52 -5.29
CA GLU A 140 25.71 0.59 -6.65
C GLU A 140 24.20 0.90 -6.63
N PHE A 141 23.47 0.38 -5.64
CA PHE A 141 22.05 0.73 -5.43
C PHE A 141 21.87 2.21 -5.07
N GLY A 142 22.74 2.75 -4.21
CA GLY A 142 22.73 4.18 -3.89
C GLY A 142 23.02 5.06 -5.12
N ARG A 143 23.92 4.63 -6.02
CA ARG A 143 24.15 5.34 -7.30
C ARG A 143 22.94 5.29 -8.22
N PHE A 144 22.26 4.15 -8.30
CA PHE A 144 21.00 4.02 -9.04
C PHE A 144 19.92 4.97 -8.47
N ALA A 145 19.75 4.98 -7.14
CA ALA A 145 18.83 5.90 -6.47
C ALA A 145 19.17 7.38 -6.77
N GLN A 146 20.47 7.73 -6.81
CA GLN A 146 20.93 9.08 -7.16
C GLN A 146 20.56 9.45 -8.61
N ALA A 147 20.73 8.51 -9.56
CA ALA A 147 20.38 8.73 -10.96
C ALA A 147 18.87 9.03 -11.13
N LEU A 148 18.01 8.26 -10.43
CA LEU A 148 16.56 8.46 -10.43
C LEU A 148 16.17 9.80 -9.78
N ALA A 149 16.74 10.11 -8.60
CA ALA A 149 16.45 11.35 -7.90
C ALA A 149 16.81 12.60 -8.73
N ARG A 150 17.94 12.57 -9.44
CA ARG A 150 18.35 13.64 -10.36
C ARG A 150 17.41 13.74 -11.55
N ARG A 151 16.99 12.60 -12.12
CA ARG A 151 16.08 12.56 -13.26
C ARG A 151 14.71 13.14 -12.93
N TYR A 152 14.14 12.73 -11.82
CA TYR A 152 12.80 13.16 -11.37
C TYR A 152 12.85 14.27 -10.31
N SER A 153 13.86 15.14 -10.42
CA SER A 153 14.00 16.32 -9.53
C SER A 153 12.99 17.43 -9.81
N GLY A 154 12.37 17.42 -10.99
CA GLY A 154 11.58 18.53 -11.54
C GLY A 154 12.39 19.54 -12.34
N THR A 155 13.73 19.36 -12.40
CA THR A 155 14.65 20.25 -13.15
C THR A 155 15.39 19.55 -14.30
N PHE A 156 15.23 18.23 -14.43
CA PHE A 156 15.85 17.45 -15.50
C PHE A 156 15.09 17.68 -16.81
N SER A 157 15.82 18.05 -17.88
CA SER A 157 15.22 18.29 -19.21
C SER A 157 14.54 17.02 -19.72
N ASP A 158 13.30 17.13 -20.18
CA ASP A 158 12.56 16.03 -20.80
C ASP A 158 13.24 15.64 -22.12
N PRO A 159 13.70 14.38 -22.28
CA PRO A 159 14.34 13.93 -23.52
C PRO A 159 13.45 14.06 -24.77
N ASP A 160 12.12 13.92 -24.61
CA ASP A 160 11.15 14.03 -25.72
C ASP A 160 10.75 15.49 -26.00
N GLN A 161 10.85 16.37 -24.99
CA GLN A 161 10.48 17.77 -25.08
C GLN A 161 11.53 18.66 -24.39
N PRO A 162 12.71 18.92 -25.01
CA PRO A 162 13.86 19.55 -24.34
C PRO A 162 13.62 20.96 -23.74
N ARG A 163 12.50 21.59 -24.10
CA ARG A 163 12.07 22.89 -23.51
C ARG A 163 11.27 22.73 -22.22
N LYS A 164 10.92 21.50 -21.83
CA LYS A 164 10.22 21.15 -20.60
C LYS A 164 11.12 20.33 -19.69
N THR A 165 10.71 20.19 -18.45
CA THR A 165 11.35 19.29 -17.49
C THR A 165 10.45 18.09 -17.20
N LEU A 166 11.05 16.97 -16.82
CA LEU A 166 10.32 15.84 -16.25
C LEU A 166 9.68 16.26 -14.92
N PRO A 167 8.48 15.78 -14.60
CA PRO A 167 7.83 16.04 -13.32
C PRO A 167 8.69 15.61 -12.13
N ALA A 168 8.52 16.31 -11.00
CA ALA A 168 9.19 15.94 -9.77
C ALA A 168 8.51 14.75 -9.10
N VAL A 169 9.31 13.78 -8.63
CA VAL A 169 8.88 12.74 -7.71
C VAL A 169 9.44 13.06 -6.33
N ARG A 170 8.61 12.94 -5.29
CA ARG A 170 9.00 13.28 -3.92
C ARG A 170 8.90 12.12 -2.94
N LEU A 171 8.12 11.10 -3.25
CA LEU A 171 7.93 9.92 -2.41
C LEU A 171 8.68 8.72 -3.00
N TRP A 172 9.58 8.14 -2.20
CA TRP A 172 10.55 7.14 -2.62
C TRP A 172 10.55 5.93 -1.69
N VAL A 173 10.50 4.74 -2.27
CA VAL A 173 10.55 3.50 -1.51
C VAL A 173 11.73 2.66 -1.99
N PRO A 174 12.81 2.53 -1.21
CA PRO A 174 13.95 1.68 -1.57
C PRO A 174 13.65 0.21 -1.35
N TRP A 175 13.57 -0.56 -2.43
CA TRP A 175 13.34 -1.99 -2.51
C TRP A 175 11.89 -2.43 -2.23
N ASN A 176 11.51 -3.63 -2.74
CA ASN A 176 10.19 -4.23 -2.52
C ASN A 176 10.31 -5.50 -1.69
N GLU A 177 9.44 -5.67 -0.71
CA GLU A 177 9.29 -6.84 0.18
C GLU A 177 10.62 -7.53 0.55
N PRO A 178 11.58 -6.81 1.16
CA PRO A 178 12.90 -7.35 1.44
C PRO A 178 12.90 -8.53 2.43
N ASN A 179 11.78 -8.77 3.08
CA ASN A 179 11.54 -9.88 3.98
C ASN A 179 11.05 -11.15 3.26
N GLN A 180 10.98 -11.13 1.91
CA GLN A 180 10.56 -12.27 1.10
C GLN A 180 11.68 -12.77 0.17
N PRO A 181 11.85 -14.11 0.03
CA PRO A 181 12.91 -14.68 -0.80
C PRO A 181 12.72 -14.41 -2.30
N ALA A 182 11.50 -14.06 -2.72
CA ALA A 182 11.22 -13.66 -4.09
C ALA A 182 11.97 -12.37 -4.48
N PHE A 183 12.28 -11.49 -3.53
CA PHE A 183 12.82 -10.17 -3.81
C PHE A 183 14.24 -9.95 -3.28
N LEU A 184 14.61 -10.52 -2.13
CA LEU A 184 15.94 -10.35 -1.54
C LEU A 184 16.47 -11.66 -0.96
N MET A 185 17.73 -11.95 -1.17
CA MET A 185 18.44 -13.14 -0.70
C MET A 185 19.84 -12.80 -0.16
N PRO A 186 20.38 -13.59 0.81
CA PRO A 186 19.71 -14.68 1.52
C PRO A 186 18.75 -14.11 2.57
N GLN A 187 17.63 -14.80 2.80
CA GLN A 187 16.73 -14.45 3.90
C GLN A 187 17.31 -14.86 5.26
N TRP A 188 17.94 -16.02 5.29
CA TRP A 188 18.53 -16.59 6.48
C TRP A 188 19.99 -17.02 6.24
N ARG A 189 20.80 -16.95 7.28
CA ARG A 189 22.19 -17.45 7.28
C ARG A 189 22.35 -18.47 8.39
N ARG A 190 23.03 -19.57 8.09
CA ARG A 190 23.46 -20.55 9.09
C ARG A 190 24.84 -20.18 9.63
N ASP A 191 24.98 -20.12 10.94
CA ASP A 191 26.25 -20.03 11.65
C ASP A 191 26.35 -21.06 12.77
N LYS A 192 27.32 -20.94 13.67
CA LYS A 192 27.55 -21.87 14.77
C LYS A 192 26.41 -21.90 15.79
N SER A 193 25.62 -20.84 15.89
CA SER A 193 24.46 -20.72 16.79
C SER A 193 23.14 -21.16 16.15
N GLY A 194 23.14 -21.53 14.86
CA GLY A 194 21.97 -21.94 14.12
C GLY A 194 21.63 -21.02 12.96
N LEU A 195 20.35 -20.99 12.58
CA LEU A 195 19.82 -20.08 11.55
C LEU A 195 19.43 -18.74 12.17
N ARG A 196 19.86 -17.66 11.53
CA ARG A 196 19.49 -16.28 11.90
C ARG A 196 19.07 -15.49 10.67
N PRO A 197 18.19 -14.49 10.80
CA PRO A 197 17.82 -13.62 9.69
C PRO A 197 19.03 -12.84 9.16
N GLU A 198 19.19 -12.80 7.84
CA GLU A 198 20.26 -12.07 7.14
C GLU A 198 19.72 -10.94 6.28
N SER A 199 18.58 -11.15 5.60
CA SER A 199 17.98 -10.14 4.73
C SER A 199 17.74 -8.79 5.41
N PRO A 200 17.42 -8.69 6.74
CA PRO A 200 17.26 -7.41 7.39
C PRO A 200 18.53 -6.57 7.40
N HIS A 201 19.70 -7.21 7.53
CA HIS A 201 20.99 -6.52 7.48
C HIS A 201 21.33 -6.07 6.06
N VAL A 202 21.11 -6.94 5.07
CA VAL A 202 21.32 -6.62 3.65
C VAL A 202 20.43 -5.44 3.24
N TYR A 203 19.15 -5.48 3.60
CA TYR A 203 18.20 -4.41 3.32
C TYR A 203 18.60 -3.09 3.99
N ARG A 204 19.00 -3.10 5.27
CA ARG A 204 19.47 -1.89 5.97
C ARG A 204 20.56 -1.20 5.20
N TRP A 205 21.55 -1.92 4.69
CA TRP A 205 22.66 -1.32 3.93
C TRP A 205 22.21 -0.76 2.58
N LEU A 206 21.30 -1.45 1.87
CA LEU A 206 20.70 -0.95 0.64
C LEU A 206 19.91 0.33 0.91
N TYR A 207 19.04 0.30 1.93
CA TYR A 207 18.23 1.42 2.33
C TYR A 207 19.06 2.65 2.70
N GLN A 208 20.08 2.50 3.57
CA GLN A 208 20.93 3.59 4.00
C GLN A 208 21.69 4.23 2.83
N ALA A 209 22.15 3.43 1.86
CA ALA A 209 22.81 3.94 0.66
C ALA A 209 21.84 4.72 -0.24
N ALA A 210 20.61 4.21 -0.43
CA ALA A 210 19.57 4.91 -1.18
C ALA A 210 19.08 6.18 -0.46
N TYR A 211 18.83 6.10 0.86
CA TYR A 211 18.42 7.25 1.67
C TYR A 211 19.41 8.42 1.55
N ALA A 212 20.70 8.14 1.75
CA ALA A 212 21.76 9.16 1.63
C ALA A 212 21.81 9.76 0.23
N ALA A 213 21.65 8.94 -0.82
CA ALA A 213 21.67 9.39 -2.21
C ALA A 213 20.44 10.26 -2.55
N LEU A 214 19.25 9.84 -2.15
CA LEU A 214 17.98 10.55 -2.38
C LEU A 214 17.95 11.89 -1.64
N LYS A 215 18.31 11.90 -0.35
CA LYS A 215 18.41 13.13 0.47
C LYS A 215 19.54 14.05 0.00
N GLY A 216 20.63 13.49 -0.48
CA GLY A 216 21.75 14.27 -1.03
C GLY A 216 21.41 15.01 -2.33
N VAL A 217 20.43 14.52 -3.10
CA VAL A 217 19.90 15.24 -4.28
C VAL A 217 18.90 16.32 -3.86
N SER A 218 17.99 15.99 -2.95
CA SER A 218 17.01 16.94 -2.44
C SER A 218 16.56 16.58 -1.02
N PRO A 219 16.70 17.48 -0.03
CA PRO A 219 16.30 17.22 1.35
C PRO A 219 14.76 17.08 1.51
N VAL A 220 13.97 17.57 0.56
CA VAL A 220 12.50 17.47 0.58
C VAL A 220 12.00 16.11 0.06
N ASN A 221 12.86 15.25 -0.48
CA ASN A 221 12.49 13.89 -0.81
C ASN A 221 12.08 13.14 0.46
N GLN A 222 10.92 12.47 0.41
CA GLN A 222 10.45 11.58 1.45
C GLN A 222 10.89 10.15 1.11
N VAL A 223 11.60 9.50 2.02
CA VAL A 223 12.17 8.17 1.81
C VAL A 223 11.62 7.22 2.86
N LEU A 224 10.83 6.26 2.42
CA LEU A 224 10.14 5.32 3.29
C LEU A 224 11.03 4.11 3.59
N LEU A 225 11.08 3.73 4.86
CA LEU A 225 11.73 2.51 5.34
C LEU A 225 10.73 1.35 5.28
N GLY A 226 11.19 0.12 5.11
CA GLY A 226 10.35 -1.07 5.28
C GLY A 226 9.92 -1.69 3.97
N ASN A 227 8.72 -1.36 3.50
CA ASN A 227 8.06 -1.97 2.34
C ASN A 227 7.94 -3.49 2.48
N THR A 228 7.57 -3.93 3.71
CA THR A 228 7.59 -5.34 4.10
C THR A 228 6.28 -6.06 3.78
N ALA A 229 6.37 -7.31 3.34
CA ALA A 229 5.22 -8.21 3.25
C ALA A 229 4.63 -8.50 4.65
N PRO A 230 3.32 -8.81 4.76
CA PRO A 230 2.58 -8.86 6.02
C PRO A 230 2.95 -10.03 6.92
N SER A 231 3.45 -11.11 6.33
CA SER A 231 3.66 -12.37 7.06
C SER A 231 4.79 -13.21 6.48
N ALA A 232 5.43 -13.97 7.35
CA ALA A 232 6.38 -15.03 7.01
C ALA A 232 6.62 -15.91 8.24
N PRO A 233 7.24 -17.10 8.09
CA PRO A 233 7.66 -17.91 9.22
C PRO A 233 8.67 -17.18 10.13
N ASN A 234 8.61 -17.46 11.44
CA ASN A 234 9.62 -16.98 12.41
C ASN A 234 10.88 -17.82 12.46
N SER A 235 10.87 -18.99 11.81
CA SER A 235 11.99 -19.89 11.65
C SER A 235 12.10 -20.32 10.21
N ALA A 236 13.28 -20.77 9.79
CA ALA A 236 13.48 -21.28 8.46
C ALA A 236 13.70 -22.80 8.51
N ASP A 237 12.70 -23.57 8.13
CA ASP A 237 12.88 -24.97 7.80
C ASP A 237 13.62 -25.12 6.47
N ASP A 238 13.32 -24.22 5.53
CA ASP A 238 14.02 -24.04 4.26
C ASP A 238 14.57 -22.60 4.15
N PRO A 239 15.87 -22.36 4.42
CA PRO A 239 16.47 -21.02 4.38
C PRO A 239 16.36 -20.29 3.04
N ASP A 240 16.24 -21.04 1.95
CA ASP A 240 16.20 -20.47 0.59
C ASP A 240 14.78 -20.07 0.15
N HIS A 241 13.74 -20.64 0.80
CA HIS A 241 12.34 -20.38 0.44
C HIS A 241 11.53 -19.74 1.58
N SER A 242 12.04 -19.69 2.80
CA SER A 242 11.37 -19.06 3.94
C SER A 242 11.70 -17.57 4.03
N GLY A 243 10.69 -16.70 4.08
CA GLY A 243 10.85 -15.28 4.39
C GLY A 243 11.11 -15.05 5.88
N VAL A 244 11.17 -13.79 6.29
CA VAL A 244 11.29 -13.34 7.68
C VAL A 244 10.04 -12.54 8.04
N ALA A 245 9.33 -12.93 9.12
CA ALA A 245 8.14 -12.20 9.57
C ALA A 245 8.44 -10.72 9.82
N PRO A 246 7.55 -9.78 9.48
CA PRO A 246 7.87 -8.35 9.40
C PRO A 246 8.38 -7.73 10.70
N LEU A 247 7.81 -8.10 11.87
CA LEU A 247 8.29 -7.55 13.13
C LEU A 247 9.66 -8.10 13.52
N LYS A 248 9.92 -9.38 13.29
CA LYS A 248 11.25 -9.99 13.44
C LYS A 248 12.26 -9.35 12.48
N PHE A 249 11.85 -9.10 11.23
CA PHE A 249 12.65 -8.39 10.25
C PHE A 249 13.05 -7.00 10.76
N LEU A 250 12.09 -6.22 11.26
CA LEU A 250 12.31 -4.88 11.76
C LEU A 250 13.23 -4.85 12.99
N ARG A 251 13.04 -5.76 13.97
CA ARG A 251 13.94 -5.89 15.13
C ARG A 251 15.37 -6.21 14.70
N THR A 252 15.54 -7.20 13.83
CA THR A 252 16.87 -7.61 13.35
C THR A 252 17.53 -6.49 12.53
N MET A 253 16.79 -5.80 11.68
CA MET A 253 17.26 -4.63 10.92
C MET A 253 17.74 -3.52 11.85
N ALA A 254 17.04 -3.27 12.95
CA ALA A 254 17.41 -2.33 14.00
C ALA A 254 18.50 -2.85 14.96
N CYS A 255 19.06 -4.03 14.69
CA CYS A 255 20.10 -4.65 15.51
C CYS A 255 19.70 -4.91 16.96
N VAL A 256 18.48 -5.39 17.18
CA VAL A 256 18.00 -5.86 18.48
C VAL A 256 17.37 -7.25 18.37
N ASP A 257 17.37 -7.99 19.49
CA ASP A 257 16.71 -9.29 19.63
C ASP A 257 15.20 -9.14 19.94
N ASP A 258 14.53 -10.26 20.23
CA ASP A 258 13.10 -10.29 20.53
C ASP A 258 12.74 -9.58 21.86
N GLN A 259 13.72 -9.38 22.77
CA GLN A 259 13.61 -8.61 24.01
C GLN A 259 14.11 -7.17 23.84
N LEU A 260 14.43 -6.76 22.61
CA LEU A 260 14.96 -5.45 22.26
C LEU A 260 16.35 -5.13 22.84
N ASN A 261 17.12 -6.15 23.22
CA ASN A 261 18.53 -5.99 23.59
C ASN A 261 19.41 -5.93 22.33
N PRO A 262 20.56 -5.23 22.38
CA PRO A 262 21.47 -5.14 21.24
C PRO A 262 21.99 -6.50 20.77
N LEU A 263 21.83 -6.81 19.47
CA LEU A 263 22.39 -8.00 18.85
C LEU A 263 23.92 -7.97 18.82
N LYS A 264 24.55 -9.05 19.27
CA LYS A 264 26.03 -9.20 19.28
C LYS A 264 26.51 -9.98 18.06
N VAL A 265 26.14 -9.51 16.86
CA VAL A 265 26.54 -10.10 15.57
C VAL A 265 27.45 -9.15 14.79
N PRO A 266 28.28 -9.66 13.87
CA PRO A 266 29.19 -8.82 13.09
C PRO A 266 28.51 -7.68 12.35
N GLU A 267 27.32 -7.90 11.81
CA GLU A 267 26.52 -6.98 11.03
C GLU A 267 26.03 -5.78 11.86
N CYS A 268 26.01 -5.92 13.19
CA CYS A 268 25.57 -4.88 14.14
C CYS A 268 26.69 -4.13 14.85
N ARG A 269 27.96 -4.51 14.65
CA ARG A 269 29.12 -3.87 15.35
C ARG A 269 29.23 -2.36 15.11
N ARG A 270 28.82 -1.86 13.96
CA ARG A 270 28.87 -0.44 13.57
C ARG A 270 27.45 0.05 13.25
N PHE A 271 26.47 -0.38 14.05
CA PHE A 271 25.11 0.08 13.86
C PHE A 271 25.04 1.60 14.11
N ALA A 272 24.40 2.29 13.17
CA ALA A 272 23.97 3.68 13.32
C ALA A 272 22.43 3.73 13.25
N PRO A 273 21.79 4.65 13.98
CA PRO A 273 20.35 4.86 13.90
C PRO A 273 19.87 5.00 12.46
N ILE A 274 18.75 4.39 12.13
CA ILE A 274 18.21 4.40 10.78
C ILE A 274 17.30 5.64 10.64
N ALA A 275 17.72 6.58 9.81
CA ALA A 275 16.90 7.74 9.46
C ALA A 275 15.85 7.34 8.42
N ALA A 276 14.61 7.82 8.59
CA ALA A 276 13.50 7.61 7.66
C ALA A 276 12.49 8.75 7.76
N ASP A 277 11.66 8.94 6.72
CA ASP A 277 10.58 9.92 6.70
C ASP A 277 9.20 9.25 6.90
N GLY A 278 9.13 7.93 6.85
CA GLY A 278 7.96 7.09 7.09
C GLY A 278 8.31 5.61 7.01
N TYR A 279 7.34 4.75 7.32
CA TYR A 279 7.47 3.30 7.19
C TYR A 279 6.43 2.77 6.20
N ALA A 280 6.88 2.09 5.15
CA ALA A 280 6.03 1.44 4.16
C ALA A 280 5.77 -0.02 4.53
N HIS A 281 4.54 -0.50 4.28
CA HIS A 281 4.13 -1.85 4.59
C HIS A 281 3.01 -2.33 3.67
N HIS A 282 2.98 -3.62 3.36
CA HIS A 282 1.97 -4.30 2.55
C HIS A 282 1.08 -5.15 3.45
N PRO A 283 -0.04 -4.64 4.00
CA PRO A 283 -0.79 -5.33 5.04
C PRO A 283 -1.82 -6.34 4.51
N TYR A 284 -1.50 -7.09 3.45
CA TYR A 284 -2.42 -8.06 2.85
C TYR A 284 -2.98 -9.05 3.87
N SER A 285 -4.30 -9.19 3.89
CA SER A 285 -4.99 -10.19 4.71
C SER A 285 -5.14 -11.56 4.00
N ARG A 286 -4.83 -11.62 2.71
CA ARG A 286 -4.77 -12.82 1.83
C ARG A 286 -6.02 -13.70 1.89
N THR A 287 -6.14 -14.57 2.89
CA THR A 287 -7.18 -15.61 3.02
C THR A 287 -8.15 -15.37 4.17
N SER A 288 -8.14 -14.16 4.75
CA SER A 288 -9.04 -13.74 5.83
C SER A 288 -9.68 -12.38 5.53
N PRO A 289 -10.80 -12.02 6.17
CA PRO A 289 -11.33 -10.66 6.13
C PRO A 289 -10.29 -9.63 6.61
N PRO A 290 -10.45 -8.33 6.27
CA PRO A 290 -9.54 -7.26 6.70
C PRO A 290 -9.33 -7.20 8.22
N GLY A 291 -10.41 -7.38 9.00
CA GLY A 291 -10.40 -7.43 10.48
C GLY A 291 -9.92 -8.75 11.08
N GLY A 292 -9.46 -9.71 10.27
CA GLY A 292 -9.03 -11.03 10.74
C GLY A 292 -7.75 -10.97 11.60
N SER A 293 -7.70 -11.80 12.66
CA SER A 293 -6.56 -11.87 13.57
C SER A 293 -5.33 -12.56 12.95
N ASP A 294 -4.13 -12.14 13.39
CA ASP A 294 -2.87 -12.78 13.09
C ASP A 294 -2.47 -13.76 14.20
N PRO A 295 -2.36 -15.08 13.91
CA PRO A 295 -1.91 -16.05 14.90
C PRO A 295 -0.41 -15.92 15.22
N ASN A 296 0.42 -15.50 14.25
CA ASN A 296 1.84 -15.23 14.48
C ASN A 296 2.01 -13.81 15.04
N PRO A 297 2.62 -13.64 16.23
CA PRO A 297 2.80 -12.33 16.85
C PRO A 297 3.77 -11.41 16.09
N ASP A 298 4.58 -11.96 15.19
CA ASP A 298 5.52 -11.21 14.36
C ASP A 298 4.96 -10.83 12.97
N ASP A 299 3.74 -11.26 12.63
CA ASP A 299 3.01 -10.81 11.46
C ASP A 299 2.32 -9.46 11.71
N ALA A 300 2.08 -8.72 10.63
CA ALA A 300 1.38 -7.45 10.66
C ALA A 300 0.45 -7.34 9.43
N ARG A 301 -0.73 -7.94 9.50
CA ARG A 301 -1.81 -7.69 8.54
C ARG A 301 -2.56 -6.41 8.90
N LEU A 302 -3.53 -6.03 8.11
CA LEU A 302 -4.22 -4.75 8.28
C LEU A 302 -4.83 -4.57 9.68
N ALA A 303 -5.44 -5.61 10.25
CA ALA A 303 -6.03 -5.55 11.59
C ALA A 303 -5.01 -5.54 12.74
N SER A 304 -3.72 -5.71 12.47
CA SER A 304 -2.66 -5.78 13.48
C SER A 304 -1.49 -4.83 13.19
N THR A 305 -1.74 -3.75 12.46
CA THR A 305 -0.76 -2.67 12.23
C THR A 305 -0.31 -2.00 13.52
N ASP A 306 -1.14 -2.01 14.56
CA ASP A 306 -0.81 -1.56 15.93
C ASP A 306 0.42 -2.26 16.51
N ARG A 307 0.64 -3.55 16.21
CA ARG A 307 1.86 -4.27 16.61
C ARG A 307 3.12 -3.68 15.96
N LEU A 308 3.02 -3.36 14.66
CA LEU A 308 4.09 -2.71 13.92
C LEU A 308 4.40 -1.33 14.48
N GLU A 309 3.36 -0.55 14.76
CA GLU A 309 3.50 0.78 15.38
C GLU A 309 4.13 0.74 16.76
N GLY A 310 3.65 -0.17 17.61
CA GLY A 310 4.21 -0.38 18.94
C GLY A 310 5.70 -0.74 18.89
N LEU A 311 6.11 -1.57 17.93
CA LEU A 311 7.52 -1.90 17.73
C LEU A 311 8.33 -0.71 17.21
N LEU A 312 7.81 0.07 16.25
CA LEU A 312 8.46 1.28 15.76
C LEU A 312 8.72 2.27 16.91
N ASP A 313 7.74 2.48 17.79
CA ASP A 313 7.88 3.37 18.94
C ASP A 313 8.91 2.86 19.95
N GLN A 314 8.92 1.55 20.25
CA GLN A 314 9.92 0.95 21.13
C GLN A 314 11.34 1.05 20.57
N LEU A 315 11.51 0.91 19.27
CA LEU A 315 12.80 1.08 18.59
C LEU A 315 13.25 2.54 18.57
N ALA A 316 12.32 3.47 18.36
CA ALA A 316 12.59 4.91 18.42
C ALA A 316 13.02 5.36 19.82
N GLN A 317 12.34 4.91 20.88
CA GLN A 317 12.72 5.15 22.29
C GLN A 317 14.13 4.67 22.62
N ARG A 318 14.61 3.63 21.93
CA ARG A 318 15.99 3.11 22.05
C ARG A 318 16.99 3.78 21.12
N GLY A 319 16.57 4.82 20.39
CA GLY A 319 17.43 5.52 19.43
C GLY A 319 17.86 4.66 18.24
N ARG A 320 17.04 3.67 17.86
CA ARG A 320 17.37 2.78 16.73
C ARG A 320 16.87 3.28 15.38
N ILE A 321 15.76 3.99 15.39
CA ILE A 321 15.13 4.57 14.19
C ILE A 321 14.60 5.97 14.49
N THR A 322 14.23 6.71 13.44
CA THR A 322 13.53 8.00 13.56
C THR A 322 12.23 7.83 14.35
N PRO A 323 11.93 8.71 15.33
CA PRO A 323 10.68 8.65 16.08
C PRO A 323 9.47 9.11 15.24
N ASN A 324 8.27 8.69 15.69
CA ASN A 324 6.98 9.13 15.15
C ASN A 324 6.83 8.90 13.63
N LEU A 325 7.37 7.81 13.11
CA LEU A 325 7.26 7.48 11.68
C LEU A 325 5.79 7.27 11.30
N PRO A 326 5.25 8.02 10.33
CA PRO A 326 3.95 7.71 9.76
C PRO A 326 3.99 6.40 8.97
N LEU A 327 2.83 5.73 8.86
CA LEU A 327 2.66 4.51 8.07
C LEU A 327 2.14 4.83 6.67
N TYR A 328 2.70 4.12 5.68
CA TYR A 328 2.26 4.09 4.29
C TYR A 328 1.91 2.66 3.94
N LEU A 329 0.62 2.37 3.85
CA LEU A 329 0.10 1.04 3.50
C LEU A 329 -0.01 0.99 1.97
N ASN A 330 1.13 0.81 1.29
CA ASN A 330 1.32 1.14 -0.10
C ASN A 330 1.14 -0.05 -1.07
N GLU A 331 0.60 -1.17 -0.59
CA GLU A 331 0.16 -2.30 -1.42
C GLU A 331 -0.88 -3.12 -0.67
N TYR A 332 -2.09 -3.26 -1.26
CA TYR A 332 -3.20 -4.01 -0.67
C TYR A 332 -4.24 -4.42 -1.71
N GLY A 333 -4.91 -5.54 -1.50
CA GLY A 333 -6.02 -6.00 -2.34
C GLY A 333 -6.37 -7.46 -2.11
N TYR A 334 -7.42 -7.91 -2.79
CA TYR A 334 -7.92 -9.29 -2.78
C TYR A 334 -8.14 -9.79 -4.20
N GLU A 335 -7.70 -10.99 -4.48
CA GLU A 335 -8.03 -11.69 -5.73
C GLU A 335 -9.42 -12.31 -5.65
N THR A 336 -10.10 -12.43 -6.80
CA THR A 336 -11.51 -12.84 -6.85
C THR A 336 -11.77 -14.03 -7.76
N ASN A 337 -12.77 -14.82 -7.36
CA ASN A 337 -13.38 -15.88 -8.13
C ASN A 337 -14.88 -15.54 -8.41
N PRO A 338 -15.33 -15.32 -9.66
CA PRO A 338 -14.49 -15.27 -10.85
C PRO A 338 -13.55 -14.05 -10.88
N PRO A 339 -12.53 -14.00 -11.76
CA PRO A 339 -12.22 -14.97 -12.82
C PRO A 339 -11.28 -16.10 -12.39
N ASP A 340 -10.48 -15.95 -11.31
CA ASP A 340 -9.52 -16.95 -10.87
C ASP A 340 -10.20 -18.06 -10.04
N PRO A 341 -10.30 -19.30 -10.53
CA PRO A 341 -10.94 -20.37 -9.80
C PRO A 341 -10.19 -20.80 -8.54
N THR A 342 -8.95 -20.33 -8.34
CA THR A 342 -8.13 -20.61 -7.16
C THR A 342 -8.26 -19.53 -6.08
N ALA A 343 -8.77 -18.35 -6.43
CA ALA A 343 -9.04 -17.29 -5.46
C ALA A 343 -10.21 -17.67 -4.55
N PRO A 344 -10.12 -17.38 -3.23
CA PRO A 344 -11.11 -17.85 -2.27
C PRO A 344 -12.36 -16.96 -2.18
N PHE A 345 -12.37 -15.75 -2.78
CA PHE A 345 -13.37 -14.73 -2.51
C PHE A 345 -14.12 -14.30 -3.77
N SER A 346 -15.40 -13.95 -3.60
CA SER A 346 -16.21 -13.40 -4.67
C SER A 346 -15.91 -11.90 -4.91
N PRO A 347 -16.26 -11.35 -6.10
CA PRO A 347 -16.20 -9.91 -6.35
C PRO A 347 -17.01 -9.07 -5.37
N ASP A 348 -18.13 -9.58 -4.87
CA ASP A 348 -18.97 -8.89 -3.87
C ASP A 348 -18.26 -8.84 -2.50
N GLN A 349 -17.59 -9.93 -2.10
CA GLN A 349 -16.77 -9.92 -0.88
C GLN A 349 -15.60 -8.95 -1.00
N GLN A 350 -14.91 -8.90 -2.15
CA GLN A 350 -13.86 -7.91 -2.42
C GLN A 350 -14.40 -6.49 -2.22
N ALA A 351 -15.58 -6.18 -2.76
CA ALA A 351 -16.19 -4.88 -2.65
C ALA A 351 -16.58 -4.51 -1.21
N GLN A 352 -17.18 -5.43 -0.46
CA GLN A 352 -17.51 -5.22 0.95
C GLN A 352 -16.24 -4.97 1.79
N TRP A 353 -15.21 -5.78 1.58
CA TRP A 353 -13.94 -5.64 2.31
C TRP A 353 -13.11 -4.42 1.90
N MET A 354 -13.40 -3.83 0.76
CA MET A 354 -12.81 -2.53 0.42
C MET A 354 -13.31 -1.42 1.36
N GLY A 355 -14.60 -1.44 1.72
CA GLY A 355 -15.14 -0.55 2.75
C GLY A 355 -14.49 -0.79 4.11
N GLU A 356 -14.46 -2.06 4.59
CA GLU A 356 -13.84 -2.44 5.85
C GLU A 356 -12.36 -2.04 5.92
N SER A 357 -11.58 -2.40 4.89
CA SER A 357 -10.15 -2.10 4.87
C SER A 357 -9.86 -0.60 4.81
N THR A 358 -10.69 0.17 4.08
CA THR A 358 -10.56 1.64 4.07
C THR A 358 -10.86 2.22 5.45
N TYR A 359 -11.91 1.73 6.13
CA TYR A 359 -12.22 2.16 7.49
C TYR A 359 -11.09 1.82 8.48
N LEU A 360 -10.54 0.61 8.41
CA LEU A 360 -9.42 0.21 9.27
C LEU A 360 -8.17 1.08 9.08
N ALA A 361 -7.86 1.43 7.83
CA ALA A 361 -6.75 2.35 7.52
C ALA A 361 -7.06 3.80 7.93
N TYR A 362 -8.31 4.24 7.72
CA TYR A 362 -8.74 5.61 8.02
C TYR A 362 -8.79 5.92 9.51
N LYS A 363 -9.25 4.98 10.34
CA LYS A 363 -9.35 5.18 11.79
C LYS A 363 -8.00 5.26 12.50
N ASP A 364 -6.93 4.84 11.82
CA ASP A 364 -5.56 4.92 12.35
C ASP A 364 -4.92 6.26 11.94
N PRO A 365 -4.72 7.21 12.90
CA PRO A 365 -4.20 8.54 12.59
C PRO A 365 -2.73 8.52 12.14
N ARG A 366 -2.03 7.41 12.29
CA ARG A 366 -0.64 7.24 11.86
C ARG A 366 -0.54 6.88 10.38
N VAL A 367 -1.60 6.28 9.80
CA VAL A 367 -1.67 5.94 8.37
C VAL A 367 -1.81 7.20 7.52
N ARG A 368 -0.93 7.37 6.55
CA ARG A 368 -0.88 8.52 5.63
C ARG A 368 -1.24 8.19 4.20
N MET A 369 -1.35 6.91 3.87
CA MET A 369 -1.68 6.43 2.54
C MET A 369 -2.20 5.01 2.62
N PHE A 370 -3.19 4.67 1.79
CA PHE A 370 -3.70 3.33 1.63
C PHE A 370 -3.77 2.94 0.15
N ALA A 371 -3.40 1.71 -0.19
CA ALA A 371 -3.25 1.29 -1.57
C ALA A 371 -4.38 0.38 -2.06
N GLN A 372 -4.62 0.47 -3.36
CA GLN A 372 -5.27 -0.55 -4.18
C GLN A 372 -4.24 -1.12 -5.17
N PHE A 373 -3.99 -2.43 -5.10
CA PHE A 373 -3.13 -3.14 -6.05
C PHE A 373 -3.96 -3.67 -7.22
N GLY A 374 -3.66 -3.17 -8.41
CA GLY A 374 -4.37 -3.43 -9.66
C GLY A 374 -5.54 -2.47 -9.93
N LEU A 375 -5.45 -1.71 -11.02
CA LEU A 375 -6.61 -1.04 -11.60
C LEU A 375 -7.49 -2.07 -12.30
N ARG A 376 -6.86 -2.99 -13.05
CA ARG A 376 -7.52 -4.07 -13.76
C ARG A 376 -6.97 -5.43 -13.37
N ASP A 377 -7.79 -6.46 -13.52
CA ASP A 377 -7.32 -7.82 -13.53
C ASP A 377 -6.31 -7.98 -14.66
N ILE A 378 -5.19 -8.66 -14.41
CA ILE A 378 -4.22 -8.97 -15.46
C ILE A 378 -4.74 -10.18 -16.24
N ASP A 379 -4.80 -10.08 -17.57
CA ASP A 379 -5.26 -11.19 -18.42
C ASP A 379 -4.42 -12.46 -18.12
N PRO A 380 -5.04 -13.57 -17.72
CA PRO A 380 -4.30 -14.78 -17.39
C PRO A 380 -3.50 -15.33 -18.57
N ARG A 381 -3.85 -14.97 -19.81
CA ARG A 381 -3.07 -15.30 -21.02
C ARG A 381 -1.70 -14.62 -21.02
N GLU A 382 -1.54 -13.49 -20.33
CA GLU A 382 -0.24 -12.80 -20.17
C GLU A 382 0.73 -13.57 -19.25
N SER A 383 0.27 -14.59 -18.51
CA SER A 383 1.13 -15.48 -17.73
C SER A 383 2.08 -16.33 -18.59
N GLY A 384 1.78 -16.48 -19.88
CA GLY A 384 2.48 -17.38 -20.80
C GLY A 384 2.17 -18.87 -20.60
N ALA A 385 1.39 -19.24 -19.60
CA ALA A 385 0.95 -20.61 -19.37
C ALA A 385 -0.32 -20.92 -20.19
N LYS A 386 -0.51 -22.20 -20.57
CA LYS A 386 -1.73 -22.64 -21.27
C LYS A 386 -2.92 -22.72 -20.30
N PRO A 387 -4.17 -22.49 -20.78
CA PRO A 387 -5.37 -22.73 -19.97
C PRO A 387 -5.35 -24.12 -19.33
N GLY A 388 -5.67 -24.19 -18.02
CA GLY A 388 -5.64 -25.41 -17.21
C GLY A 388 -4.25 -25.85 -16.72
N ALA A 389 -3.16 -25.20 -17.16
CA ALA A 389 -1.82 -25.48 -16.65
C ALA A 389 -1.58 -24.76 -15.32
N LYS A 390 -0.71 -25.33 -14.47
CA LYS A 390 -0.21 -24.65 -13.25
C LYS A 390 0.43 -23.31 -13.65
N GLY A 391 0.01 -22.25 -13.01
CA GLY A 391 0.51 -20.90 -13.28
C GLY A 391 -0.30 -20.11 -14.34
N TYR A 392 -1.35 -20.66 -14.95
CA TYR A 392 -2.23 -19.88 -15.81
C TYR A 392 -2.86 -18.69 -15.07
N TRP A 393 -3.23 -18.89 -13.82
CA TRP A 393 -3.78 -17.89 -12.90
C TRP A 393 -2.71 -17.27 -11.97
N ALA A 394 -1.44 -17.25 -12.40
CA ALA A 394 -0.37 -16.66 -11.58
C ALA A 394 -0.36 -15.12 -11.60
N ASN A 395 -1.08 -14.51 -12.54
CA ASN A 395 -1.26 -13.08 -12.64
C ASN A 395 -2.36 -12.60 -11.68
N TRP A 396 -2.23 -11.36 -11.22
CA TRP A 396 -3.14 -10.77 -10.24
C TRP A 396 -4.55 -10.53 -10.78
N GLN A 397 -5.57 -11.02 -10.06
CA GLN A 397 -7.00 -10.92 -10.39
C GLN A 397 -7.78 -10.09 -9.35
N GLY A 398 -7.13 -9.12 -8.74
CA GLY A 398 -7.69 -8.26 -7.68
C GLY A 398 -7.99 -6.83 -8.14
N GLY A 399 -8.09 -6.58 -9.45
CA GLY A 399 -8.38 -5.26 -10.00
C GLY A 399 -9.77 -4.73 -9.64
N LEU A 400 -9.95 -3.42 -9.82
CA LEU A 400 -11.26 -2.74 -9.75
C LEU A 400 -12.13 -3.06 -10.98
N PHE A 401 -11.46 -3.34 -12.08
CA PHE A 401 -12.07 -3.69 -13.37
C PHE A 401 -11.58 -5.07 -13.82
N THR A 402 -12.37 -5.75 -14.60
CA THR A 402 -11.95 -6.98 -15.29
C THR A 402 -10.83 -6.69 -16.29
N ALA A 403 -10.18 -7.72 -16.81
CA ALA A 403 -9.10 -7.58 -17.81
C ALA A 403 -9.56 -6.87 -19.10
N ASP A 404 -10.82 -7.03 -19.49
CA ASP A 404 -11.44 -6.36 -20.64
C ASP A 404 -12.02 -4.97 -20.29
N GLY A 405 -11.89 -4.53 -19.02
CA GLY A 405 -12.23 -3.19 -18.58
C GLY A 405 -13.67 -2.99 -18.10
N GLN A 406 -14.43 -4.07 -17.86
CA GLN A 406 -15.75 -3.95 -17.25
C GLN A 406 -15.61 -3.67 -15.74
N PRO A 407 -16.43 -2.79 -15.16
CA PRO A 407 -16.35 -2.50 -13.74
C PRO A 407 -16.77 -3.73 -12.92
N LYS A 408 -15.97 -4.08 -11.90
CA LYS A 408 -16.35 -5.00 -10.83
C LYS A 408 -17.11 -4.24 -9.74
N PRO A 409 -17.85 -4.89 -8.84
CA PRO A 409 -18.43 -4.21 -7.66
C PRO A 409 -17.38 -3.41 -6.86
N ALA A 410 -16.14 -3.84 -6.88
CA ALA A 410 -14.99 -3.15 -6.28
C ALA A 410 -14.75 -1.73 -6.83
N ALA A 411 -15.09 -1.43 -8.10
CA ALA A 411 -14.94 -0.09 -8.66
C ALA A 411 -15.87 0.91 -7.95
N LEU A 412 -17.11 0.50 -7.68
CA LEU A 412 -18.05 1.31 -6.90
C LEU A 412 -17.58 1.45 -5.45
N ALA A 413 -17.17 0.34 -4.81
CA ALA A 413 -16.66 0.34 -3.44
C ALA A 413 -15.36 1.14 -3.31
N PHE A 414 -14.56 1.24 -4.35
CA PHE A 414 -13.38 2.10 -4.34
C PHE A 414 -13.78 3.58 -4.28
N LYS A 415 -14.76 4.03 -5.06
CA LYS A 415 -15.26 5.41 -5.02
C LYS A 415 -16.02 5.75 -3.75
N GLN A 416 -16.77 4.78 -3.25
CA GLN A 416 -17.67 4.90 -2.11
C GLN A 416 -17.38 3.74 -1.15
N PRO A 417 -16.30 3.82 -0.34
CA PRO A 417 -15.87 2.73 0.54
C PRO A 417 -16.74 2.65 1.80
N PHE A 418 -18.05 2.57 1.60
CA PHE A 418 -19.01 2.47 2.69
C PHE A 418 -18.74 1.24 3.55
N TRP A 419 -18.74 1.44 4.87
CA TRP A 419 -18.65 0.39 5.86
C TRP A 419 -19.66 0.56 6.98
N ALA A 420 -20.14 -0.56 7.50
CA ALA A 420 -21.07 -0.60 8.63
C ALA A 420 -20.69 -1.77 9.54
N GLN A 421 -20.61 -1.54 10.85
CA GLN A 421 -20.31 -2.57 11.84
C GLN A 421 -21.02 -2.32 13.16
N VAL A 422 -21.23 -3.40 13.93
CA VAL A 422 -21.81 -3.28 15.29
C VAL A 422 -20.74 -2.83 16.26
N GLU A 423 -21.05 -1.78 17.01
CA GLU A 423 -20.21 -1.25 18.08
C GLU A 423 -21.02 -1.16 19.39
N PRO A 424 -20.37 -1.26 20.56
CA PRO A 424 -21.03 -0.92 21.82
C PRO A 424 -21.58 0.50 21.77
N SER A 425 -22.82 0.70 22.21
CA SER A 425 -23.38 2.05 22.26
C SER A 425 -22.57 2.94 23.20
N PRO A 426 -22.20 4.17 22.76
CA PRO A 426 -21.52 5.13 23.64
C PRO A 426 -22.30 5.46 24.91
N ASP A 427 -23.63 5.42 24.84
CA ASP A 427 -24.53 5.80 25.92
C ASP A 427 -24.75 4.67 26.94
N ASN A 428 -24.62 3.42 26.49
CA ASN A 428 -24.80 2.24 27.33
C ASN A 428 -24.00 1.06 26.74
N PRO A 429 -22.91 0.61 27.36
CA PRO A 429 -22.09 -0.49 26.88
C PRO A 429 -22.84 -1.82 26.73
N ASN A 430 -23.99 -1.98 27.38
CA ASN A 430 -24.86 -3.16 27.25
C ASN A 430 -25.76 -3.13 26.01
N LEU A 431 -25.87 -1.97 25.36
CA LEU A 431 -26.53 -1.80 24.08
C LEU A 431 -25.51 -1.75 22.96
N SER A 432 -25.97 -1.91 21.74
CA SER A 432 -25.12 -1.81 20.55
C SER A 432 -25.67 -0.74 19.63
N ALA A 433 -24.77 -0.09 18.91
CA ALA A 433 -25.09 0.78 17.79
C ALA A 433 -24.46 0.22 16.51
N VAL A 434 -24.90 0.71 15.36
CA VAL A 434 -24.22 0.48 14.09
C VAL A 434 -23.36 1.71 13.77
N LEU A 435 -22.05 1.54 13.75
CA LEU A 435 -21.14 2.54 13.22
C LEU A 435 -21.22 2.50 11.70
N LEU A 436 -21.32 3.66 11.09
CA LEU A 436 -21.42 3.88 9.65
C LEU A 436 -20.28 4.81 9.23
N PHE A 437 -19.53 4.40 8.23
CA PHE A 437 -18.39 5.12 7.71
C PHE A 437 -18.44 5.22 6.19
N ASP A 438 -18.03 6.34 5.63
CA ASP A 438 -17.61 6.46 4.23
C ASP A 438 -16.60 7.63 4.07
N GLN A 439 -15.82 7.57 3.00
CA GLN A 439 -15.01 8.66 2.49
C GLN A 439 -15.13 8.69 0.95
N LEU A 440 -16.07 9.49 0.45
CA LEU A 440 -16.32 9.64 -0.98
C LEU A 440 -15.05 10.15 -1.70
N ARG A 441 -14.42 9.30 -2.48
CA ARG A 441 -13.21 9.65 -3.20
C ARG A 441 -13.51 10.57 -4.38
N GLY A 442 -12.63 11.56 -4.60
CA GLY A 442 -12.82 12.57 -5.64
C GLY A 442 -13.91 13.61 -5.35
N ALA A 443 -14.54 13.60 -4.17
CA ALA A 443 -15.50 14.62 -3.74
C ALA A 443 -14.85 16.00 -3.67
N LYS A 444 -15.51 17.00 -4.26
CA LYS A 444 -15.07 18.40 -4.24
C LYS A 444 -15.91 19.19 -3.24
N GLY A 445 -15.74 18.87 -1.94
CA GLY A 445 -16.50 19.47 -0.84
C GLY A 445 -17.65 18.59 -0.37
N PRO A 446 -18.49 19.10 0.59
CA PRO A 446 -19.55 18.32 1.21
C PRO A 446 -20.57 17.77 0.20
N GLN A 447 -20.96 16.53 0.39
CA GLN A 447 -21.97 15.84 -0.41
C GLN A 447 -23.21 15.53 0.45
N VAL A 448 -24.40 15.64 -0.12
CA VAL A 448 -25.63 15.24 0.56
C VAL A 448 -25.81 13.73 0.42
N VAL A 449 -25.94 13.05 1.54
CA VAL A 449 -26.06 11.58 1.61
C VAL A 449 -27.18 11.18 2.55
N HIS A 450 -27.71 9.98 2.37
CA HIS A 450 -28.51 9.27 3.35
C HIS A 450 -28.05 7.83 3.49
N VAL A 451 -28.35 7.23 4.65
CA VAL A 451 -28.13 5.80 4.89
C VAL A 451 -29.48 5.10 4.87
N GLU A 452 -29.52 3.94 4.24
CA GLU A 452 -30.69 3.08 4.15
C GLU A 452 -30.39 1.72 4.76
N LYS A 453 -31.41 1.13 5.35
CA LYS A 453 -31.42 -0.24 5.84
C LYS A 453 -32.43 -1.06 5.04
N GLN A 454 -32.06 -2.29 4.69
CA GLN A 454 -32.99 -3.20 4.04
C GLN A 454 -33.95 -3.79 5.08
N ASP A 455 -35.25 -3.60 4.89
CA ASP A 455 -36.28 -4.20 5.70
C ASP A 455 -36.31 -5.72 5.48
N PRO A 456 -36.12 -6.53 6.51
CA PRO A 456 -36.01 -7.99 6.36
C PRO A 456 -37.32 -8.69 5.96
N GLY A 457 -38.46 -8.05 6.15
CA GLY A 457 -39.78 -8.62 5.81
C GLY A 457 -40.17 -8.35 4.36
N THR A 458 -39.88 -7.15 3.86
CA THR A 458 -40.28 -6.69 2.52
C THR A 458 -39.15 -6.65 1.52
N GLY A 459 -37.88 -6.65 1.97
CA GLY A 459 -36.70 -6.42 1.12
C GLY A 459 -36.56 -4.97 0.67
N ALA A 460 -37.45 -4.07 1.07
CA ALA A 460 -37.39 -2.66 0.67
C ALA A 460 -36.27 -1.91 1.41
N TRP A 461 -35.67 -0.94 0.72
CA TRP A 461 -34.70 -0.02 1.33
C TRP A 461 -35.44 1.14 1.99
N VAL A 462 -35.17 1.36 3.28
CA VAL A 462 -35.80 2.42 4.08
C VAL A 462 -34.72 3.32 4.70
N PRO A 463 -34.90 4.66 4.63
CA PRO A 463 -33.96 5.58 5.25
C PRO A 463 -33.86 5.38 6.76
N VAL A 464 -32.65 5.48 7.30
CA VAL A 464 -32.34 5.34 8.73
C VAL A 464 -31.93 6.69 9.29
N SER A 465 -32.52 7.06 10.46
CA SER A 465 -32.04 8.23 11.20
C SER A 465 -30.69 7.93 11.85
N VAL A 466 -29.70 8.76 11.59
CA VAL A 466 -28.33 8.61 12.08
C VAL A 466 -27.92 9.81 12.91
N THR A 467 -27.00 9.60 13.87
CA THR A 467 -26.48 10.64 14.76
C THR A 467 -25.01 10.91 14.45
N GLY A 468 -24.65 12.17 14.25
CA GLY A 468 -23.28 12.64 14.00
C GLY A 468 -22.56 13.14 15.24
N GLN A 469 -21.30 13.55 15.06
CA GLN A 469 -20.44 14.09 16.12
C GLN A 469 -21.00 15.35 16.80
N GLY A 470 -21.69 16.20 16.05
CA GLY A 470 -22.35 17.41 16.53
C GLY A 470 -23.73 17.18 17.13
N CYS A 471 -24.11 15.91 17.36
CA CYS A 471 -25.45 15.52 17.82
C CYS A 471 -26.58 15.85 16.83
N ASP A 472 -26.23 16.22 15.62
CA ASP A 472 -27.17 16.35 14.54
C ASP A 472 -27.77 14.97 14.20
N GLN A 473 -29.08 14.94 14.07
CA GLN A 473 -29.83 13.73 13.73
C GLN A 473 -30.61 13.96 12.44
N GLY A 474 -30.69 12.94 11.62
CA GLY A 474 -31.47 13.00 10.40
C GLY A 474 -31.32 11.76 9.54
N THR A 475 -32.22 11.66 8.58
CA THR A 475 -32.16 10.63 7.53
C THR A 475 -31.34 11.11 6.33
N GLU A 476 -31.19 12.41 6.15
CA GLU A 476 -30.27 13.07 5.20
C GLU A 476 -29.30 13.96 5.96
N PHE A 477 -28.05 14.00 5.52
CA PHE A 477 -27.01 14.83 6.10
C PHE A 477 -25.91 15.16 5.07
N SER A 478 -25.03 16.10 5.40
CA SER A 478 -23.86 16.40 4.59
C SER A 478 -22.63 15.66 5.13
N THR A 479 -21.78 15.18 4.21
CA THR A 479 -20.42 14.78 4.56
C THR A 479 -19.59 15.97 5.00
N ASP A 480 -18.39 15.75 5.53
CA ASP A 480 -17.42 16.81 5.76
C ASP A 480 -16.85 17.37 4.43
N ALA A 481 -15.93 18.33 4.54
CA ALA A 481 -15.31 18.97 3.38
C ALA A 481 -14.45 18.02 2.53
N THR A 482 -14.05 16.87 3.07
CA THR A 482 -13.26 15.84 2.40
C THR A 482 -14.11 14.72 1.79
N GLY A 483 -15.43 14.80 1.91
CA GLY A 483 -16.36 13.77 1.46
C GLY A 483 -16.55 12.63 2.48
N GLY A 484 -16.02 12.77 3.69
CA GLY A 484 -16.06 11.76 4.73
C GLY A 484 -17.21 11.92 5.72
N PHE A 485 -17.61 10.82 6.36
CA PHE A 485 -18.43 10.84 7.55
C PHE A 485 -18.19 9.61 8.43
N VAL A 486 -18.44 9.77 9.73
CA VAL A 486 -18.66 8.69 10.69
C VAL A 486 -19.93 9.02 11.46
N ARG A 487 -20.89 8.08 11.51
CA ARG A 487 -22.18 8.26 12.18
C ARG A 487 -22.60 6.99 12.90
N LEU A 488 -23.57 7.10 13.80
CA LEU A 488 -24.17 5.98 14.50
C LEU A 488 -25.65 5.85 14.14
N ALA A 489 -26.08 4.61 13.90
CA ALA A 489 -27.48 4.24 13.81
C ALA A 489 -27.86 3.32 14.98
N PRO A 490 -29.14 3.28 15.42
CA PRO A 490 -29.61 2.28 16.37
C PRO A 490 -29.40 0.86 15.81
N TYR A 491 -28.92 -0.06 16.65
CA TYR A 491 -28.89 -1.48 16.33
C TYR A 491 -30.19 -2.14 16.80
N ASP A 492 -30.96 -2.65 15.87
CA ASP A 492 -32.23 -3.32 16.11
C ASP A 492 -32.28 -4.77 15.59
N GLY A 493 -31.08 -5.34 15.36
CA GLY A 493 -30.86 -6.69 14.84
C GLY A 493 -29.99 -6.70 13.58
N ASN A 494 -29.75 -7.91 13.07
CA ASN A 494 -28.98 -8.08 11.85
C ASN A 494 -29.72 -7.45 10.67
N ALA A 495 -29.02 -6.67 9.87
CA ALA A 495 -29.58 -5.97 8.72
C ALA A 495 -28.48 -5.68 7.68
N THR A 496 -28.91 -5.34 6.48
CA THR A 496 -28.01 -4.86 5.43
C THR A 496 -28.17 -3.35 5.29
N TYR A 497 -27.05 -2.63 5.26
CA TYR A 497 -27.01 -1.18 5.13
C TYR A 497 -26.35 -0.78 3.81
N ARG A 498 -26.77 0.36 3.27
CA ARG A 498 -26.06 1.06 2.19
C ARG A 498 -26.15 2.56 2.41
N MET A 499 -25.22 3.30 1.85
CA MET A 499 -25.26 4.74 1.75
C MET A 499 -25.68 5.12 0.33
N SER A 500 -26.35 6.25 0.16
CA SER A 500 -26.70 6.80 -1.16
C SER A 500 -26.31 8.27 -1.23
N VAL A 501 -25.71 8.68 -2.36
CA VAL A 501 -25.24 10.04 -2.61
C VAL A 501 -26.20 10.75 -3.56
N ARG A 502 -26.61 11.99 -3.21
CA ARG A 502 -27.46 12.81 -4.07
C ARG A 502 -26.70 13.22 -5.35
N GLN A 503 -27.32 12.96 -6.49
CA GLN A 503 -26.83 13.33 -7.80
C GLN A 503 -27.32 14.73 -8.20
N ALA A 504 -26.73 15.31 -9.26
CA ALA A 504 -27.10 16.62 -9.76
C ALA A 504 -28.57 16.74 -10.22
N ASP A 505 -29.18 15.64 -10.64
CA ASP A 505 -30.59 15.56 -11.04
C ASP A 505 -31.55 15.36 -9.84
N GLY A 506 -31.01 15.31 -8.61
CA GLY A 506 -31.74 15.10 -7.37
C GLY A 506 -31.99 13.62 -7.03
N SER A 507 -31.66 12.69 -7.90
CA SER A 507 -31.72 11.24 -7.59
C SER A 507 -30.61 10.84 -6.61
N PHE A 508 -30.68 9.62 -6.07
CA PHE A 508 -29.68 9.07 -5.18
C PHE A 508 -29.04 7.84 -5.81
N ALA A 509 -27.68 7.81 -5.82
CA ALA A 509 -26.89 6.67 -6.28
C ALA A 509 -26.37 5.86 -5.07
N PRO A 510 -26.72 4.57 -4.97
CA PRO A 510 -26.34 3.76 -3.82
C PRO A 510 -24.90 3.25 -3.89
N SER A 511 -24.28 3.07 -2.72
CA SER A 511 -23.03 2.33 -2.51
C SER A 511 -23.25 0.81 -2.61
N VAL A 512 -22.17 0.05 -2.44
CA VAL A 512 -22.24 -1.38 -2.15
C VAL A 512 -22.99 -1.59 -0.81
N ALA A 513 -23.77 -2.65 -0.75
CA ALA A 513 -24.54 -3.02 0.44
C ALA A 513 -23.69 -3.86 1.41
N ILE A 514 -23.71 -3.52 2.69
CA ILE A 514 -22.91 -4.15 3.75
C ILE A 514 -23.83 -4.88 4.72
N PRO A 515 -23.76 -6.21 4.81
CA PRO A 515 -24.48 -6.97 5.83
C PRO A 515 -23.81 -6.75 7.19
N VAL A 516 -24.63 -6.45 8.19
CA VAL A 516 -24.20 -6.20 9.57
C VAL A 516 -24.79 -7.27 10.47
N SER A 517 -23.92 -7.96 11.21
CA SER A 517 -24.28 -8.95 12.23
C SER A 517 -23.39 -8.76 13.47
N ARG A 518 -23.89 -9.22 14.64
CA ARG A 518 -23.10 -9.28 15.88
C ARG A 518 -22.00 -10.33 15.80
#